data_fd357281b739ef86a2070ac2403dfe64
#
_entry.id   fd357281b739ef86a2070ac2403dfe64
#
_cell.length_a   1.000
_cell.length_b   1.000
_cell.length_c   1.000
_cell.angle_alpha   90.00
_cell.angle_beta   90.00
_cell.angle_gamma   90.00
#
_symmetry.space_group_name_H-M   'P 1'
#
loop_
_entity.id
_entity.type
_entity.pdbx_description
1 polymer ?
#
loop_
_entity_poly.entity_id
_entity_poly.type
_entity_poly.pdbx_seq_one_letter_code
_entity_poly.pdbx_strand_id
1 'polypeptide(L)'
;MTSPPVLIENRAKSVLKSGDPIIVFNVFESLRPSVVKIASQLGFDMLLVETEHMQHNPETLTSFLVMARDNGLSPIVTIPTATRAGVARLLDAGALGFCLCHAETSEQADDIAR
;
A
#
# COMPACT_ATOMS: atom_id res chain seq x y z
N MET A 1 24.58 0.33 -24.38
CA MET A 1 23.44 -0.52 -24.02
C MET A 1 22.74 0.08 -22.81
N THR A 2 21.51 0.50 -22.97
CA THR A 2 20.73 1.02 -21.86
C THR A 2 20.14 -0.12 -21.06
N SER A 3 20.29 -0.07 -19.73
CA SER A 3 19.60 -1.01 -18.85
C SER A 3 18.09 -0.85 -18.96
N PRO A 4 17.30 -1.93 -18.92
CA PRO A 4 15.86 -1.80 -18.90
C PRO A 4 15.44 -1.01 -17.64
N PRO A 5 14.32 -0.26 -17.71
CA PRO A 5 13.83 0.46 -16.54
C PRO A 5 13.53 -0.52 -15.40
N VAL A 6 13.97 -0.17 -14.19
CA VAL A 6 13.61 -0.93 -13.00
C VAL A 6 12.17 -0.59 -12.66
N LEU A 7 11.29 -1.54 -12.91
CA LEU A 7 9.89 -1.42 -12.53
C LEU A 7 9.68 -2.05 -11.15
N ILE A 8 9.01 -1.30 -10.30
CA ILE A 8 8.61 -1.82 -9.00
C ILE A 8 7.39 -2.72 -9.20
N GLU A 9 7.51 -3.97 -8.83
CA GLU A 9 6.41 -4.92 -8.92
C GLU A 9 5.33 -4.60 -7.90
N ASN A 10 4.09 -4.54 -8.36
CA ASN A 10 2.92 -4.56 -7.48
C ASN A 10 2.39 -6.00 -7.44
N ARG A 11 2.85 -6.77 -6.45
CA ARG A 11 2.53 -8.18 -6.30
C ARG A 11 1.02 -8.43 -6.21
N ALA A 12 0.31 -7.66 -5.42
CA ALA A 12 -1.14 -7.81 -5.28
C ALA A 12 -1.86 -7.65 -6.63
N LYS A 13 -1.47 -6.65 -7.40
CA LYS A 13 -2.02 -6.41 -8.73
C LYS A 13 -1.71 -7.56 -9.69
N SER A 14 -0.50 -8.09 -9.66
CA SER A 14 -0.09 -9.22 -10.51
C SER A 14 -0.86 -10.48 -10.16
N VAL A 15 -1.02 -10.79 -8.88
CA VAL A 15 -1.79 -11.95 -8.42
C VAL A 15 -3.25 -11.84 -8.82
N LEU A 16 -3.88 -10.68 -8.63
CA LEU A 16 -5.27 -10.44 -9.04
C LEU A 16 -5.47 -10.58 -10.54
N LYS A 17 -4.51 -10.12 -11.35
CA LYS A 17 -4.56 -10.26 -12.81
C LYS A 17 -4.49 -11.71 -13.27
N SER A 18 -3.82 -12.59 -12.52
CA SER A 18 -3.78 -14.02 -12.82
C SER A 18 -5.07 -14.75 -12.45
N GLY A 19 -6.01 -14.08 -11.79
CA GLY A 19 -7.27 -14.67 -11.34
C GLY A 19 -7.21 -15.34 -9.97
N ASP A 20 -6.08 -15.26 -9.30
CA ASP A 20 -5.88 -15.83 -7.97
C ASP A 20 -6.31 -14.84 -6.87
N PRO A 21 -6.73 -15.34 -5.70
CA PRO A 21 -7.01 -14.49 -4.55
C PRO A 21 -5.72 -13.95 -3.95
N ILE A 22 -5.79 -12.74 -3.39
CA ILE A 22 -4.70 -12.18 -2.61
C ILE A 22 -4.93 -12.42 -1.12
N ILE A 23 -3.82 -12.58 -0.38
CA ILE A 23 -3.86 -12.69 1.08
C ILE A 23 -3.33 -11.38 1.65
N VAL A 24 -4.16 -10.74 2.47
CA VAL A 24 -3.91 -9.40 3.00
C VAL A 24 -3.64 -9.47 4.50
N PHE A 25 -2.57 -8.84 4.93
CA PHE A 25 -2.27 -8.61 6.35
C PHE A 25 -2.66 -7.18 6.71
N ASN A 26 -3.53 -7.03 7.69
CA ASN A 26 -3.99 -5.73 8.15
C ASN A 26 -3.05 -5.18 9.22
N VAL A 27 -2.52 -3.98 9.01
CA VAL A 27 -1.54 -3.33 9.90
C VAL A 27 -2.18 -2.11 10.54
N PHE A 28 -2.30 -2.13 11.85
CA PHE A 28 -2.86 -1.03 12.63
C PHE A 28 -1.77 -0.24 13.36
N GLU A 29 -1.39 -0.66 14.54
CA GLU A 29 -0.51 0.12 15.41
C GLU A 29 0.99 -0.09 15.14
N SER A 30 1.38 -1.30 14.77
CA SER A 30 2.80 -1.64 14.69
C SER A 30 3.35 -1.50 13.28
N LEU A 31 4.21 -0.51 13.08
CA LEU A 31 4.99 -0.33 11.85
C LEU A 31 6.44 -0.81 12.02
N ARG A 32 6.64 -1.86 12.79
CA ARG A 32 7.98 -2.42 13.01
C ARG A 32 8.46 -3.23 11.80
N PRO A 33 9.78 -3.23 11.54
CA PRO A 33 10.37 -4.04 10.46
C PRO A 33 10.02 -5.54 10.55
N SER A 34 9.89 -6.06 11.77
CA SER A 34 9.52 -7.47 11.98
C SER A 34 8.15 -7.85 11.40
N VAL A 35 7.21 -6.92 11.40
CA VAL A 35 5.88 -7.14 10.79
C VAL A 35 6.02 -7.41 9.29
N VAL A 36 6.82 -6.62 8.60
CA VAL A 36 7.08 -6.79 7.16
C VAL A 36 7.74 -8.14 6.89
N LYS A 37 8.77 -8.47 7.66
CA LYS A 37 9.51 -9.74 7.47
C LYS A 37 8.62 -10.96 7.70
N ILE A 38 7.83 -10.94 8.76
CA ILE A 38 6.92 -12.05 9.08
C ILE A 38 5.87 -12.20 7.98
N ALA A 39 5.22 -11.12 7.58
CA ALA A 39 4.22 -11.15 6.52
C ALA A 39 4.80 -11.67 5.19
N SER A 40 5.99 -11.21 4.83
CA SER A 40 6.68 -11.67 3.62
C SER A 40 7.00 -13.17 3.68
N GLN A 41 7.52 -13.65 4.80
CA GLN A 41 7.87 -15.07 4.97
C GLN A 41 6.66 -15.98 5.02
N LEU A 42 5.53 -15.50 5.51
CA LEU A 42 4.29 -16.27 5.58
C LEU A 42 3.52 -16.28 4.24
N GLY A 43 3.99 -15.57 3.23
CA GLY A 43 3.38 -15.59 1.90
C GLY A 43 2.22 -14.65 1.70
N PHE A 44 2.09 -13.59 2.52
CA PHE A 44 1.13 -12.53 2.26
C PHE A 44 1.50 -11.78 0.99
N ASP A 45 0.48 -11.28 0.29
CA ASP A 45 0.66 -10.54 -0.96
C ASP A 45 0.62 -9.04 -0.75
N MET A 46 -0.13 -8.60 0.25
CA MET A 46 -0.45 -7.20 0.47
C MET A 46 -0.43 -6.87 1.97
N LEU A 47 0.03 -5.67 2.29
CA LEU A 47 -0.18 -5.05 3.60
C LEU A 47 -1.23 -3.95 3.43
N LEU A 48 -2.29 -4.00 4.19
CA LEU A 48 -3.25 -2.89 4.28
C LEU A 48 -2.89 -2.07 5.52
N VAL A 49 -2.30 -0.90 5.29
CA VAL A 49 -1.84 -0.01 6.36
C VAL A 49 -2.94 0.96 6.70
N GLU A 50 -3.45 0.85 7.93
CA GLU A 50 -4.56 1.63 8.41
C GLU A 50 -4.10 3.02 8.87
N THR A 51 -4.65 4.09 8.29
CA THR A 51 -4.34 5.47 8.66
C THR A 51 -5.58 6.31 8.98
N GLU A 52 -6.77 5.72 8.94
CA GLU A 52 -8.01 6.42 9.31
C GLU A 52 -8.11 6.62 10.82
N HIS A 53 -7.86 5.56 11.57
CA HIS A 53 -7.96 5.56 13.03
C HIS A 53 -6.61 5.60 13.72
N MET A 54 -5.54 5.29 12.99
CA MET A 54 -4.18 5.27 13.52
C MET A 54 -3.40 6.48 13.05
N GLN A 55 -2.81 7.20 13.99
CA GLN A 55 -1.92 8.31 13.70
C GLN A 55 -0.48 7.82 13.68
N HIS A 56 0.07 7.64 12.48
CA HIS A 56 1.45 7.24 12.31
C HIS A 56 2.36 8.46 12.10
N ASN A 57 3.56 8.38 12.64
CA ASN A 57 4.61 9.32 12.29
C ASN A 57 4.91 9.19 10.78
N PRO A 58 4.88 10.28 9.99
CA PRO A 58 5.07 10.20 8.54
C PRO A 58 6.40 9.59 8.12
N GLU A 59 7.47 9.84 8.85
CA GLU A 59 8.79 9.27 8.57
C GLU A 59 8.80 7.75 8.81
N THR A 60 8.22 7.31 9.91
CA THR A 60 8.07 5.88 10.22
C THR A 60 7.19 5.20 9.17
N LEU A 61 6.09 5.80 8.77
CA LEU A 61 5.21 5.29 7.73
C LEU A 61 5.95 5.14 6.40
N THR A 62 6.69 6.16 5.98
CA THR A 62 7.48 6.13 4.75
C THR A 62 8.49 4.97 4.76
N SER A 63 9.23 4.81 5.84
CA SER A 63 10.21 3.72 5.97
C SER A 63 9.53 2.35 5.91
N PHE A 64 8.37 2.22 6.53
CA PHE A 64 7.60 0.99 6.52
C PHE A 64 7.10 0.62 5.12
N LEU A 65 6.57 1.61 4.37
CA LEU A 65 6.09 1.40 3.00
C LEU A 65 7.20 0.95 2.05
N VAL A 66 8.35 1.61 2.13
CA VAL A 66 9.53 1.23 1.33
C VAL A 66 9.99 -0.18 1.67
N MET A 67 10.05 -0.50 2.96
CA MET A 67 10.45 -1.83 3.42
C MET A 67 9.49 -2.92 2.95
N ALA A 68 8.19 -2.67 2.99
CA ALA A 68 7.18 -3.60 2.48
C ALA A 68 7.43 -3.91 0.99
N ARG A 69 7.63 -2.88 0.19
CA ARG A 69 7.97 -3.00 -1.22
C ARG A 69 9.23 -3.83 -1.45
N ASP A 70 10.28 -3.52 -0.72
CA ASP A 70 11.59 -4.19 -0.85
C ASP A 70 11.54 -5.66 -0.45
N ASN A 71 10.52 -6.06 0.31
CA ASN A 71 10.29 -7.45 0.71
C ASN A 71 9.19 -8.15 -0.12
N GLY A 72 8.83 -7.59 -1.26
CA GLY A 72 7.91 -8.22 -2.20
C GLY A 72 6.43 -8.14 -1.81
N LEU A 73 6.08 -7.28 -0.87
CA LEU A 73 4.70 -7.02 -0.47
C LEU A 73 4.17 -5.78 -1.19
N SER A 74 2.86 -5.70 -1.38
CA SER A 74 2.21 -4.50 -1.89
C SER A 74 1.62 -3.69 -0.74
N PRO A 75 2.23 -2.56 -0.33
CA PRO A 75 1.65 -1.71 0.70
C PRO A 75 0.53 -0.86 0.12
N ILE A 76 -0.67 -1.07 0.63
CA ILE A 76 -1.87 -0.30 0.31
C ILE A 76 -2.25 0.47 1.56
N VAL A 77 -2.56 1.75 1.41
CA VAL A 77 -2.86 2.63 2.54
C VAL A 77 -4.33 3.01 2.53
N THR A 78 -4.98 2.94 3.68
CA THR A 78 -6.33 3.49 3.83
C THR A 78 -6.24 5.00 3.90
N ILE A 79 -7.12 5.71 3.22
CA ILE A 79 -7.17 7.17 3.24
C ILE A 79 -8.61 7.65 3.50
N PRO A 80 -8.80 8.66 4.36
CA PRO A 80 -10.14 9.19 4.63
C PRO A 80 -10.68 10.05 3.49
N THR A 81 -9.80 10.68 2.73
CA THR A 81 -10.16 11.52 1.58
C THR A 81 -9.14 11.37 0.44
N ALA A 82 -9.63 11.38 -0.78
CA ALA A 82 -8.79 11.30 -1.97
C ALA A 82 -8.35 12.70 -2.44
N THR A 83 -7.52 13.38 -1.65
CA THR A 83 -6.93 14.64 -2.08
C THR A 83 -5.67 14.40 -2.91
N ARG A 84 -5.47 15.20 -3.95
CA ARG A 84 -4.29 15.09 -4.81
C ARG A 84 -2.99 15.15 -4.01
N ALA A 85 -2.88 16.09 -3.10
CA ALA A 85 -1.66 16.25 -2.28
C ALA A 85 -1.43 15.06 -1.34
N GLY A 86 -2.48 14.56 -0.71
CA GLY A 86 -2.39 13.40 0.18
C GLY A 86 -1.98 12.13 -0.54
N VAL A 87 -2.62 11.87 -1.68
CA VAL A 87 -2.31 10.70 -2.52
C VAL A 87 -0.89 10.78 -3.08
N ALA A 88 -0.49 11.94 -3.61
CA ALA A 88 0.85 12.14 -4.16
C ALA A 88 1.94 11.87 -3.12
N ARG A 89 1.78 12.38 -1.91
CA ARG A 89 2.76 12.16 -0.82
C ARG A 89 2.93 10.68 -0.47
N LEU A 90 1.82 9.95 -0.43
CA LEU A 90 1.85 8.53 -0.10
C LEU A 90 2.43 7.68 -1.24
N LEU A 91 2.16 8.05 -2.49
CA LEU A 91 2.80 7.41 -3.65
C LEU A 91 4.31 7.63 -3.64
N ASP A 92 4.73 8.87 -3.39
CA ASP A 92 6.16 9.21 -3.28
C ASP A 92 6.82 8.47 -2.10
N ALA A 93 6.06 8.24 -1.02
CA ALA A 93 6.53 7.51 0.15
C ALA A 93 6.63 5.99 -0.10
N GLY A 94 6.01 5.47 -1.14
CA GLY A 94 6.12 4.07 -1.51
C GLY A 94 4.83 3.27 -1.51
N ALA A 95 3.67 3.88 -1.28
CA ALA A 95 2.41 3.18 -1.39
C ALA A 95 2.18 2.69 -2.84
N LEU A 96 1.65 1.49 -2.99
CA LEU A 96 1.32 0.91 -4.30
C LEU A 96 -0.18 0.92 -4.60
N GLY A 97 -0.96 1.46 -3.71
CA GLY A 97 -2.39 1.63 -3.88
C GLY A 97 -3.06 2.22 -2.65
N PHE A 98 -4.34 2.45 -2.77
CA PHE A 98 -5.14 3.09 -1.73
C PHE A 98 -6.48 2.37 -1.53
N CYS A 99 -6.98 2.47 -0.31
CA CYS A 99 -8.33 2.09 0.04
C CYS A 99 -9.03 3.34 0.60
N LEU A 100 -9.97 3.89 -0.15
CA LEU A 100 -10.74 5.05 0.31
C LEU A 100 -11.77 4.62 1.35
N CYS A 101 -11.66 5.21 2.53
CA CYS A 101 -12.61 4.96 3.61
C CYS A 101 -13.93 5.68 3.35
N HIS A 102 -15.05 5.02 3.70
CA HIS A 102 -16.38 5.61 3.62
C HIS A 102 -16.75 6.19 2.25
N ALA A 103 -16.39 5.51 1.16
CA ALA A 103 -16.83 5.90 -0.17
C ALA A 103 -18.33 5.58 -0.33
N GLU A 104 -19.15 6.61 -0.38
CA GLU A 104 -20.62 6.48 -0.44
C GLU A 104 -21.21 6.95 -1.76
N THR A 105 -20.42 7.64 -2.60
CA THR A 105 -20.87 8.18 -3.88
C THR A 105 -19.99 7.74 -5.03
N SER A 106 -20.55 7.70 -6.24
CA SER A 106 -19.77 7.41 -7.45
C SER A 106 -18.70 8.46 -7.73
N GLU A 107 -18.95 9.71 -7.36
CA GLU A 107 -17.97 10.80 -7.46
C GLU A 107 -16.71 10.51 -6.64
N GLN A 108 -16.88 10.09 -5.38
CA GLN A 108 -15.75 9.71 -4.53
C GLN A 108 -14.96 8.52 -5.10
N ALA A 109 -15.64 7.55 -5.68
CA ALA A 109 -15.00 6.42 -6.33
C ALA A 109 -14.21 6.85 -7.57
N ASP A 110 -14.75 7.77 -8.36
CA ASP A 110 -14.06 8.33 -9.52
C ASP A 110 -12.82 9.13 -9.12
N ASP A 111 -12.88 9.91 -8.05
CA ASP A 111 -11.77 10.71 -7.56
C ASP A 111 -10.57 9.85 -7.17
N ILE A 112 -10.81 8.71 -6.52
CA ILE A 112 -9.71 7.79 -6.13
C ILE A 112 -9.16 7.03 -7.33
N ALA A 113 -9.97 6.75 -8.35
CA ALA A 113 -9.56 6.00 -9.52
C ALA A 113 -8.71 6.80 -10.51
N ARG A 114 -8.75 8.11 -10.40
CA ARG A 114 -8.02 9.03 -11.27
C ARG A 114 -6.64 9.36 -10.74
#